data_c43a40139028727d2eec90c90a4fa6e9
#
_entry.id   c43a40139028727d2eec90c90a4fa6e9
#
_cell.length_a   1.000
_cell.length_b   1.000
_cell.length_c   1.000
_cell.angle_alpha   90.00
_cell.angle_beta   90.00
_cell.angle_gamma   90.00
#
_symmetry.space_group_name_H-M   'P 1'
#
loop_
_entity.id
_entity.type
_entity.pdbx_description
1 polymer ?
#
loop_
_entity_poly.entity_id
_entity_poly.type
_entity_poly.pdbx_seq_one_letter_code
_entity_poly.pdbx_strand_id
1 'polypeptide(L)'
;WSLAFFVVGYLLFAALLGALGGLAPGTREGNQFVFVAIAPLIIPMLMSSNIIRDPNGDLAVFLSLFPLTSTVTMPTRLAATDVPIWQLVLGLVLLAVGAYLLVLFAARLVRSDTLLATKRLNLKRVVSELRAGR
;
A
#
# COMPACT_ATOMS: atom_id res chain seq x y z
N TRP A 1 -18.60 9.83 -1.72
CA TRP A 1 -17.16 9.98 -1.98
C TRP A 1 -16.31 9.33 -0.90
N SER A 2 -16.57 9.56 0.38
CA SER A 2 -15.79 8.97 1.48
C SER A 2 -15.70 7.45 1.40
N LEU A 3 -16.80 6.77 1.06
CA LEU A 3 -16.82 5.32 0.88
C LEU A 3 -15.92 4.87 -0.28
N ALA A 4 -15.90 5.61 -1.39
CA ALA A 4 -15.03 5.32 -2.54
C ALA A 4 -13.54 5.41 -2.14
N PHE A 5 -13.14 6.49 -1.45
CA PHE A 5 -11.78 6.65 -0.93
C PHE A 5 -11.41 5.54 0.07
N PHE A 6 -12.35 5.13 0.91
CA PHE A 6 -12.13 4.04 1.85
C PHE A 6 -11.89 2.71 1.15
N VAL A 7 -12.75 2.33 0.18
CA VAL A 7 -12.64 1.05 -0.53
C VAL A 7 -11.36 0.99 -1.36
N VAL A 8 -11.07 2.03 -2.14
CA VAL A 8 -9.84 2.05 -2.97
C VAL A 8 -8.59 2.14 -2.10
N GLY A 9 -8.64 2.89 -1.01
CA GLY A 9 -7.56 2.96 -0.02
C GLY A 9 -7.33 1.63 0.67
N TYR A 10 -8.38 0.90 1.03
CA TYR A 10 -8.26 -0.45 1.57
C TYR A 10 -7.52 -1.39 0.59
N LEU A 11 -7.88 -1.35 -0.70
CA LEU A 11 -7.19 -2.14 -1.73
C LEU A 11 -5.72 -1.74 -1.87
N LEU A 12 -5.42 -0.45 -1.79
CA LEU A 12 -4.04 0.04 -1.83
C LEU A 12 -3.21 -0.50 -0.66
N PHE A 13 -3.73 -0.41 0.56
CA PHE A 13 -3.03 -0.91 1.75
C PHE A 13 -2.94 -2.43 1.78
N ALA A 14 -3.97 -3.14 1.33
CA ALA A 14 -3.92 -4.60 1.18
C ALA A 14 -2.82 -5.04 0.20
N ALA A 15 -2.71 -4.35 -0.94
CA ALA A 15 -1.64 -4.59 -1.92
C ALA A 15 -0.26 -4.25 -1.36
N LEU A 16 -0.14 -3.13 -0.63
CA LEU A 16 1.11 -2.70 0.00
C LEU A 16 1.59 -3.72 1.04
N LEU A 17 0.70 -4.13 1.95
CA LEU A 17 1.03 -5.12 2.97
C LEU A 17 1.34 -6.48 2.37
N GLY A 18 0.61 -6.88 1.31
CA GLY A 18 0.90 -8.11 0.56
C GLY A 18 2.27 -8.09 -0.11
N ALA A 19 2.66 -6.96 -0.72
CA ALA A 19 3.98 -6.78 -1.31
C ALA A 19 5.10 -6.85 -0.24
N LEU A 20 4.93 -6.13 0.87
CA LEU A 20 5.90 -6.11 1.97
C LEU A 20 6.00 -7.46 2.68
N GLY A 21 4.87 -8.17 2.84
CA GLY A 21 4.83 -9.52 3.41
C GLY A 21 5.59 -10.54 2.54
N GLY A 22 5.50 -10.42 1.22
CA GLY A 22 6.27 -11.25 0.28
C GLY A 22 7.77 -10.97 0.29
N LEU A 23 8.20 -9.78 0.70
CA LEU A 23 9.62 -9.42 0.82
C LEU A 23 10.23 -9.80 2.18
N ALA A 24 9.41 -10.09 3.18
CA ALA A 24 9.89 -10.35 4.54
C ALA A 24 10.44 -11.77 4.66
N PRO A 25 11.74 -11.97 4.90
CA PRO A 25 12.32 -13.30 5.09
C PRO A 25 11.96 -13.92 6.44
N GLY A 26 11.36 -13.18 7.36
CA GLY A 26 10.95 -13.66 8.68
C GLY A 26 9.90 -12.77 9.36
N THR A 27 9.30 -13.30 10.43
CA THR A 27 8.25 -12.60 11.20
C THR A 27 8.72 -11.30 11.86
N ARG A 28 10.00 -11.21 12.22
CA ARG A 28 10.59 -10.03 12.86
C ARG A 28 10.72 -8.86 11.90
N GLU A 29 11.16 -9.13 10.68
CA GLU A 29 11.29 -8.14 9.60
C GLU A 29 9.92 -7.77 9.04
N GLY A 30 8.98 -8.72 8.98
CA GLY A 30 7.59 -8.44 8.61
C GLY A 30 6.94 -7.38 9.50
N ASN A 31 7.17 -7.41 10.82
CA ASN A 31 6.66 -6.40 11.74
C ASN A 31 7.22 -4.98 11.45
N GLN A 32 8.50 -4.86 11.08
CA GLN A 32 9.09 -3.57 10.72
C GLN A 32 8.47 -3.00 9.45
N PHE A 33 8.18 -3.83 8.46
CA PHE A 33 7.51 -3.41 7.22
C PHE A 33 6.08 -2.95 7.46
N VAL A 34 5.36 -3.54 8.41
CA VAL A 34 4.02 -3.08 8.80
C VAL A 34 4.07 -1.64 9.34
N PHE A 35 5.06 -1.30 10.17
CA PHE A 35 5.24 0.07 10.64
C PHE A 35 5.48 1.06 9.50
N VAL A 36 6.32 0.70 8.52
CA VAL A 36 6.58 1.54 7.35
C VAL A 36 5.31 1.74 6.51
N ALA A 37 4.47 0.70 6.38
CA ALA A 37 3.20 0.80 5.66
C ALA A 37 2.17 1.68 6.38
N ILE A 38 2.15 1.66 7.72
CA ILE A 38 1.18 2.42 8.53
C ILE A 38 1.64 3.89 8.73
N ALA A 39 2.94 4.17 8.70
CA ALA A 39 3.47 5.51 8.93
C ALA A 39 2.78 6.62 8.11
N PRO A 40 2.48 6.46 6.81
CA PRO A 40 1.75 7.46 6.03
C PRO A 40 0.34 7.76 6.54
N LEU A 41 -0.31 6.82 7.24
CA LEU A 41 -1.64 7.05 7.83
C LEU A 41 -1.56 7.86 9.13
N ILE A 42 -0.46 7.73 9.86
CA ILE A 42 -0.25 8.44 11.12
C ILE A 42 -0.09 9.94 10.87
N ILE A 43 0.58 10.34 9.79
CA ILE A 43 0.83 11.75 9.46
C ILE A 43 -0.47 12.57 9.39
N PRO A 44 -1.47 12.25 8.56
CA PRO A 44 -2.71 13.01 8.51
C PRO A 44 -3.53 12.90 9.82
N MET A 45 -3.39 11.80 10.55
CA MET A 45 -4.06 11.63 11.84
C MET A 45 -3.51 12.61 12.89
N LEU A 46 -2.20 12.78 12.97
CA LEU A 46 -1.56 13.77 13.85
C LEU A 46 -1.84 15.21 13.41
N MET A 47 -2.00 15.43 12.10
CA MET A 47 -2.27 16.74 11.53
C MET A 47 -3.78 17.02 11.35
N SER A 48 -4.66 16.15 11.81
CA SER A 48 -6.11 16.31 11.67
C SER A 48 -6.64 17.64 12.15
N SER A 49 -6.12 18.16 13.28
CA SER A 49 -6.50 19.48 13.79
C SER A 49 -6.16 20.63 12.81
N ASN A 50 -5.02 20.55 12.13
CA ASN A 50 -4.62 21.54 11.13
C ASN A 50 -5.46 21.41 9.85
N ILE A 51 -5.74 20.18 9.42
CA ILE A 51 -6.58 19.89 8.26
C ILE A 51 -8.02 20.40 8.48
N ILE A 52 -8.55 20.27 9.70
CA ILE A 52 -9.91 20.74 10.02
C ILE A 52 -9.95 22.27 10.12
N ARG A 53 -8.88 22.92 10.62
CA ARG A 53 -8.81 24.38 10.75
C ARG A 53 -8.66 25.08 9.40
N ASP A 54 -7.88 24.51 8.50
CA ASP A 54 -7.66 25.01 7.15
C ASP A 54 -7.73 23.87 6.12
N PRO A 55 -8.94 23.40 5.80
CA PRO A 55 -9.14 22.24 4.93
C PRO A 55 -8.79 22.51 3.46
N ASN A 56 -8.69 23.76 3.06
CA ASN A 56 -8.30 24.18 1.71
C ASN A 56 -6.85 24.70 1.63
N GLY A 57 -6.10 24.67 2.73
CA GLY A 57 -4.70 25.02 2.75
C GLY A 57 -3.84 24.04 1.95
N ASP A 58 -2.70 24.51 1.48
CA ASP A 58 -1.79 23.76 0.60
C ASP A 58 -1.41 22.38 1.18
N LEU A 59 -1.20 22.31 2.50
CA LEU A 59 -0.85 21.08 3.19
C LEU A 59 -2.00 20.06 3.15
N ALA A 60 -3.24 20.51 3.40
CA ALA A 60 -4.41 19.64 3.37
C ALA A 60 -4.70 19.14 1.95
N VAL A 61 -4.54 20.01 0.94
CA VAL A 61 -4.66 19.66 -0.48
C VAL A 61 -3.59 18.65 -0.87
N PHE A 62 -2.33 18.89 -0.54
CA PHE A 62 -1.22 18.00 -0.86
C PHE A 62 -1.42 16.61 -0.25
N LEU A 63 -1.73 16.52 1.04
CA LEU A 63 -1.97 15.25 1.72
C LEU A 63 -3.20 14.51 1.17
N SER A 64 -4.21 15.24 0.68
CA SER A 64 -5.42 14.63 0.09
C SER A 64 -5.21 14.10 -1.33
N LEU A 65 -4.19 14.57 -2.04
CA LEU A 65 -3.83 14.09 -3.38
C LEU A 65 -2.78 12.97 -3.32
N PHE A 66 -2.00 12.89 -2.25
CA PHE A 66 -1.00 11.86 -2.10
C PHE A 66 -1.65 10.50 -1.79
N PRO A 67 -1.43 9.43 -2.59
CA PRO A 67 -2.22 8.18 -2.52
C PRO A 67 -2.23 7.53 -1.14
N LEU A 68 -1.09 7.48 -0.45
CA LEU A 68 -0.98 6.81 0.85
C LEU A 68 -1.68 7.56 2.00
N THR A 69 -1.79 8.89 1.93
CA THR A 69 -2.43 9.73 2.95
C THR A 69 -3.86 10.09 2.59
N SER A 70 -4.21 10.07 1.30
CA SER A 70 -5.51 10.44 0.73
C SER A 70 -6.67 9.67 1.35
N THR A 71 -6.46 8.40 1.70
CA THR A 71 -7.47 7.53 2.33
C THR A 71 -8.03 8.11 3.63
N VAL A 72 -7.21 8.81 4.41
CA VAL A 72 -7.62 9.46 5.67
C VAL A 72 -7.91 10.94 5.46
N THR A 73 -7.05 11.63 4.70
CA THR A 73 -7.14 13.10 4.56
C THR A 73 -8.37 13.55 3.79
N MET A 74 -8.75 12.86 2.71
CA MET A 74 -9.89 13.27 1.90
C MET A 74 -11.22 13.13 2.64
N PRO A 75 -11.55 12.00 3.31
CA PRO A 75 -12.72 11.93 4.17
C PRO A 75 -12.75 12.98 5.28
N THR A 76 -11.58 13.28 5.89
CA THR A 76 -11.47 14.33 6.93
C THR A 76 -11.81 15.72 6.36
N ARG A 77 -11.32 16.04 5.16
CA ARG A 77 -11.65 17.29 4.46
C ARG A 77 -13.14 17.37 4.08
N LEU A 78 -13.70 16.28 3.58
CA LEU A 78 -15.13 16.20 3.23
C LEU A 78 -16.06 16.40 4.44
N ALA A 79 -15.60 16.03 5.64
CA ALA A 79 -16.33 16.28 6.89
C ALA A 79 -16.21 17.74 7.37
N ALA A 80 -15.15 18.44 6.97
CA ALA A 80 -14.85 19.80 7.43
C ALA A 80 -15.33 20.90 6.47
N THR A 81 -15.37 20.63 5.15
CA THR A 81 -15.71 21.61 4.11
C THR A 81 -16.20 20.95 2.82
N ASP A 82 -16.79 21.75 1.97
CA ASP A 82 -17.11 21.35 0.59
C ASP A 82 -15.83 21.31 -0.25
N VAL A 83 -15.43 20.11 -0.66
CA VAL A 83 -14.26 19.90 -1.50
C VAL A 83 -14.66 19.99 -2.96
N PRO A 84 -13.93 20.76 -3.81
CA PRO A 84 -14.20 20.84 -5.25
C PRO A 84 -14.16 19.44 -5.91
N ILE A 85 -15.12 19.17 -6.79
CA ILE A 85 -15.29 17.86 -7.44
C ILE A 85 -14.03 17.43 -8.20
N TRP A 86 -13.32 18.38 -8.81
CA TRP A 86 -12.08 18.06 -9.54
C TRP A 86 -10.97 17.50 -8.62
N GLN A 87 -10.87 17.97 -7.37
CA GLN A 87 -9.94 17.42 -6.38
C GLN A 87 -10.35 16.02 -5.92
N LEU A 88 -11.66 15.77 -5.79
CA LEU A 88 -12.19 14.45 -5.46
C LEU A 88 -11.86 13.44 -6.56
N VAL A 89 -12.14 13.81 -7.81
CA VAL A 89 -11.87 12.94 -8.96
C VAL A 89 -10.37 12.71 -9.11
N LEU A 90 -9.57 13.78 -9.06
CA LEU A 90 -8.11 13.67 -9.17
C LEU A 90 -7.51 12.81 -8.04
N GLY A 91 -7.92 13.04 -6.80
CA GLY A 91 -7.46 12.26 -5.64
C GLY A 91 -7.83 10.78 -5.77
N LEU A 92 -9.06 10.48 -6.21
CA LEU A 92 -9.52 9.10 -6.42
C LEU A 92 -8.77 8.41 -7.56
N VAL A 93 -8.50 9.11 -8.66
CA VAL A 93 -7.71 8.60 -9.78
C VAL A 93 -6.27 8.31 -9.35
N LEU A 94 -5.63 9.24 -8.65
CA LEU A 94 -4.26 9.03 -8.14
C LEU A 94 -4.19 7.87 -7.15
N LEU A 95 -5.18 7.75 -6.27
CA LEU A 95 -5.31 6.64 -5.33
C LEU A 95 -5.48 5.30 -6.05
N ALA A 96 -6.37 5.25 -7.07
CA ALA A 96 -6.60 4.05 -7.87
C ALA A 96 -5.38 3.64 -8.69
N VAL A 97 -4.68 4.59 -9.31
CA VAL A 97 -3.42 4.34 -10.03
C VAL A 97 -2.35 3.82 -9.06
N GLY A 98 -2.21 4.43 -7.88
CA GLY A 98 -1.29 3.96 -6.85
C GLY A 98 -1.59 2.53 -6.39
N ALA A 99 -2.87 2.21 -6.16
CA ALA A 99 -3.32 0.86 -5.82
C ALA A 99 -3.00 -0.14 -6.94
N TYR A 100 -3.28 0.21 -8.19
CA TYR A 100 -3.00 -0.63 -9.35
C TYR A 100 -1.50 -0.92 -9.51
N LEU A 101 -0.65 0.09 -9.40
CA LEU A 101 0.81 -0.07 -9.48
C LEU A 101 1.34 -0.97 -8.36
N LEU A 102 0.82 -0.82 -7.13
CA LEU A 102 1.20 -1.67 -6.01
C LEU A 102 0.75 -3.12 -6.19
N VAL A 103 -0.44 -3.36 -6.74
CA VAL A 103 -0.91 -4.72 -7.07
C VAL A 103 0.00 -5.36 -8.12
N LEU A 104 0.36 -4.63 -9.17
CA LEU A 104 1.29 -5.13 -10.19
C LEU A 104 2.67 -5.44 -9.61
N PHE A 105 3.16 -4.58 -8.73
CA PHE A 105 4.44 -4.78 -8.04
C PHE A 105 4.40 -6.01 -7.13
N ALA A 106 3.36 -6.14 -6.30
CA ALA A 106 3.14 -7.30 -5.44
C ALA A 106 3.06 -8.61 -6.25
N ALA A 107 2.30 -8.61 -7.35
CA ALA A 107 2.17 -9.78 -8.22
C ALA A 107 3.50 -10.20 -8.86
N ARG A 108 4.35 -9.24 -9.24
CA ARG A 108 5.70 -9.53 -9.78
C ARG A 108 6.63 -10.13 -8.72
N LEU A 109 6.58 -9.62 -7.48
CA LEU A 109 7.40 -10.15 -6.39
C LEU A 109 7.03 -11.61 -6.07
N VAL A 110 5.75 -11.90 -5.91
CA VAL A 110 5.26 -13.27 -5.65
C VAL A 110 5.66 -14.22 -6.77
N ARG A 111 5.59 -13.77 -8.02
CA ARG A 111 5.96 -14.61 -9.19
C ARG A 111 7.46 -14.92 -9.23
N SER A 112 8.31 -14.00 -8.84
CA SER A 112 9.77 -14.23 -8.80
C SER A 112 10.16 -15.22 -7.71
N ASP A 113 9.54 -15.16 -6.54
CA ASP A 113 9.82 -16.08 -5.43
C ASP A 113 9.36 -17.52 -5.73
N THR A 114 8.20 -17.69 -6.38
CA THR A 114 7.69 -19.01 -6.76
C THR A 114 8.62 -19.69 -7.76
N LEU A 115 9.19 -18.95 -8.71
CA LEU A 115 10.14 -19.49 -9.69
C LEU A 115 11.47 -19.90 -9.05
N LEU A 116 11.96 -19.13 -8.08
CA LEU A 116 13.21 -19.45 -7.35
C LEU A 116 13.03 -20.62 -6.40
N ALA A 117 11.88 -20.74 -5.72
CA ALA A 117 11.54 -21.86 -4.85
C ALA A 117 11.46 -23.18 -5.65
N THR A 118 10.81 -23.17 -6.80
CA THR A 118 10.70 -24.33 -7.69
C THR A 118 12.06 -24.78 -8.22
N LYS A 119 12.95 -23.81 -8.55
CA LYS A 119 14.31 -24.11 -9.02
C LYS A 119 15.19 -24.71 -7.92
N ARG A 120 15.05 -24.24 -6.67
CA ARG A 120 15.78 -24.79 -5.52
C ARG A 120 15.32 -26.21 -5.15
N LEU A 121 14.04 -26.50 -5.24
CA LEU A 121 13.47 -27.83 -4.96
C LEU A 121 13.94 -28.86 -5.99
N ASN A 122 13.98 -28.48 -7.27
CA ASN A 122 14.46 -29.39 -8.34
C ASN A 122 15.95 -29.73 -8.19
N LEU A 123 16.80 -28.77 -7.85
CA LEU A 123 18.23 -29.02 -7.67
C LEU A 123 18.53 -29.90 -6.45
N LYS A 124 17.81 -29.72 -5.33
CA LYS A 124 17.97 -30.57 -4.15
C LYS A 124 17.49 -32.00 -4.38
N ARG A 125 16.38 -32.20 -5.11
CA ARG A 125 15.89 -33.53 -5.48
C ARG A 125 16.86 -34.24 -6.43
N VAL A 126 17.33 -33.56 -7.46
CA VAL A 126 18.29 -34.14 -8.41
C VAL A 126 19.58 -34.57 -7.70
N VAL A 127 20.10 -33.74 -6.78
CA VAL A 127 21.31 -34.09 -6.02
C VAL A 127 21.07 -35.25 -5.04
N SER A 128 19.88 -35.35 -4.41
CA SER A 128 19.56 -36.46 -3.51
C SER A 128 19.35 -37.78 -4.26
N GLU A 129 18.76 -37.76 -5.44
CA GLU A 129 18.57 -38.97 -6.26
C GLU A 129 19.91 -39.47 -6.84
N LEU A 130 20.78 -38.56 -7.26
CA LEU A 130 22.16 -38.93 -7.69
C LEU A 130 22.99 -39.53 -6.57
N ARG A 131 22.70 -39.19 -5.32
CA ARG A 131 23.42 -39.73 -4.15
C ARG A 131 22.87 -41.04 -3.63
N ALA A 132 21.58 -41.33 -3.88
CA ALA A 132 20.89 -42.55 -3.50
C ALA A 132 21.11 -43.71 -4.51
N GLY A 133 21.58 -43.41 -5.69
CA GLY A 133 21.83 -44.38 -6.76
C GLY A 133 23.29 -44.95 -6.81
N ARG A 134 24.05 -44.80 -5.72
CA ARG A 134 25.34 -45.42 -5.50
C ARG A 134 25.26 -46.33 -4.27
#